data_d99b26c063b4620fa3984ea891cf5140
#
_entry.id   d99b26c063b4620fa3984ea891cf5140
#
_cell.length_a   1.000
_cell.length_b   1.000
_cell.length_c   1.000
_cell.angle_alpha   90.00
_cell.angle_beta   90.00
_cell.angle_gamma   90.00
#
_symmetry.space_group_name_H-M   'P 1'
#
loop_
_entity.id
_entity.type
_entity.pdbx_description
1 polymer ?
#
loop_
_entity_poly.entity_id
_entity_poly.type
_entity_poly.pdbx_seq_one_letter_code
_entity_poly.pdbx_strand_id
1 'polypeptide(L)'
;MLTASAGIALFEREGELTGADVLANADLAVYEAKNTGRDRAHFHAAGVDEPSRGSARVTWGERIGRALEQDGFTLLAQPIVDLSAGASHQYELLLRMRDERGGLVSPGAFLDTAERNGMVQQIDCWVAGQAIDLLAERRADGGELTLQANLSPLSIGDPELLEIVSRELHRTQVPPENLIFEMTETAIVTNLARASHFARDLSQLGCRFALDDFGAGYSSFSRLKQLPFDFIKIDGEFVQGCRTNETDRVLIKAIVDIAAGMGKQTIAEFVEDEETVGLLTELGVGYGQGFHLGMPAPLG
;
A
#
# COMPACT_ATOMS: atom_id res chain seq x y z
N MET A 1 -12.92 2.92 -26.37
CA MET A 1 -13.64 4.16 -25.98
C MET A 1 -12.84 4.76 -24.84
N LEU A 2 -12.32 5.97 -24.95
CA LEU A 2 -11.58 6.61 -23.85
C LEU A 2 -12.60 7.11 -22.82
N THR A 3 -12.42 6.74 -21.56
CA THR A 3 -13.22 7.21 -20.43
C THR A 3 -12.37 8.05 -19.48
N ALA A 4 -12.96 8.90 -18.68
CA ALA A 4 -12.27 9.73 -17.73
C ALA A 4 -13.03 9.81 -16.40
N SER A 5 -12.28 9.80 -15.29
CA SER A 5 -12.81 10.14 -13.97
C SER A 5 -12.33 11.54 -13.60
N ALA A 6 -13.23 12.39 -13.11
CA ALA A 6 -12.92 13.76 -12.75
C ALA A 6 -13.35 14.06 -11.31
N GLY A 7 -12.48 14.73 -10.55
CA GLY A 7 -12.79 15.28 -9.25
C GLY A 7 -12.96 16.79 -9.33
N ILE A 8 -13.98 17.32 -8.68
CA ILE A 8 -14.32 18.74 -8.68
C ILE A 8 -14.38 19.21 -7.22
N ALA A 9 -13.55 20.17 -6.84
CA ALA A 9 -13.62 20.86 -5.57
C ALA A 9 -14.22 22.25 -5.75
N LEU A 10 -15.27 22.56 -5.00
CA LEU A 10 -15.86 23.90 -4.95
C LEU A 10 -15.26 24.66 -3.77
N PHE A 11 -14.89 25.93 -3.99
CA PHE A 11 -14.39 26.80 -2.94
C PHE A 11 -15.01 28.20 -3.08
N GLU A 12 -15.22 28.86 -1.96
CA GLU A 12 -15.70 30.23 -1.93
C GLU A 12 -14.51 31.21 -1.95
N ARG A 13 -14.68 32.36 -2.62
CA ARG A 13 -13.61 33.34 -2.83
C ARG A 13 -13.06 33.98 -1.53
N GLU A 14 -13.83 33.91 -0.45
CA GLU A 14 -13.51 34.48 0.87
C GLU A 14 -13.20 33.40 1.92
N GLY A 15 -12.97 32.13 1.48
CA GLY A 15 -12.63 31.02 2.37
C GLY A 15 -11.13 30.94 2.70
N GLU A 16 -10.79 30.43 3.87
CA GLU A 16 -9.40 30.23 4.36
C GLU A 16 -8.69 29.04 3.70
N LEU A 17 -9.24 28.44 2.64
CA LEU A 17 -8.62 27.33 1.91
C LEU A 17 -7.41 27.81 1.15
N THR A 18 -6.28 27.16 1.36
CA THR A 18 -5.09 27.35 0.50
C THR A 18 -5.31 26.64 -0.84
N GLY A 19 -4.54 27.05 -1.87
CA GLY A 19 -4.57 26.33 -3.15
C GLY A 19 -4.25 24.84 -3.03
N ALA A 20 -3.43 24.45 -2.04
CA ALA A 20 -3.10 23.05 -1.74
C ALA A 20 -4.32 22.30 -1.19
N ASP A 21 -5.13 22.92 -0.33
CA ASP A 21 -6.34 22.29 0.22
C ASP A 21 -7.40 22.07 -0.86
N VAL A 22 -7.54 23.03 -1.79
CA VAL A 22 -8.46 22.90 -2.93
C VAL A 22 -8.03 21.76 -3.84
N LEU A 23 -6.73 21.63 -4.11
CA LEU A 23 -6.19 20.56 -4.93
C LEU A 23 -6.40 19.18 -4.24
N ALA A 24 -6.10 19.07 -2.95
CA ALA A 24 -6.32 17.84 -2.19
C ALA A 24 -7.80 17.42 -2.18
N ASN A 25 -8.72 18.37 -2.07
CA ASN A 25 -10.15 18.09 -2.15
C ASN A 25 -10.59 17.63 -3.56
N ALA A 26 -9.98 18.17 -4.60
CA ALA A 26 -10.24 17.73 -5.96
C ALA A 26 -9.69 16.32 -6.21
N ASP A 27 -8.50 15.98 -5.70
CA ASP A 27 -7.91 14.66 -5.78
C ASP A 27 -8.74 13.61 -5.02
N LEU A 28 -9.25 13.96 -3.85
CA LEU A 28 -10.20 13.11 -3.13
C LEU A 28 -11.43 12.78 -3.98
N ALA A 29 -11.99 13.78 -4.65
CA ALA A 29 -13.12 13.58 -5.53
C ALA A 29 -12.78 12.72 -6.76
N VAL A 30 -11.56 12.81 -7.32
CA VAL A 30 -11.08 11.91 -8.37
C VAL A 30 -11.02 10.47 -7.86
N TYR A 31 -10.48 10.27 -6.66
CA TYR A 31 -10.40 8.95 -6.05
C TYR A 31 -11.79 8.33 -5.83
N GLU A 32 -12.74 9.10 -5.30
CA GLU A 32 -14.13 8.65 -5.15
C GLU A 32 -14.79 8.33 -6.49
N ALA A 33 -14.54 9.15 -7.53
CA ALA A 33 -15.03 8.87 -8.88
C ALA A 33 -14.48 7.54 -9.44
N LYS A 34 -13.21 7.22 -9.16
CA LYS A 34 -12.59 5.95 -9.55
C LYS A 34 -13.15 4.76 -8.79
N ASN A 35 -13.35 4.89 -7.48
CA ASN A 35 -13.84 3.80 -6.62
C ASN A 35 -15.34 3.51 -6.78
N THR A 36 -16.13 4.51 -7.20
CA THR A 36 -17.58 4.35 -7.41
C THR A 36 -17.94 3.91 -8.82
N GLY A 37 -16.96 3.44 -9.62
CA GLY A 37 -17.20 2.80 -10.92
C GLY A 37 -16.64 3.54 -12.11
N ARG A 38 -15.67 4.44 -11.94
CA ARG A 38 -14.97 5.20 -13.02
C ARG A 38 -15.93 5.91 -13.99
N ASP A 39 -15.40 6.55 -15.04
CA ASP A 39 -16.18 7.24 -16.10
C ASP A 39 -17.26 8.19 -15.58
N ARG A 40 -16.89 8.99 -14.57
CA ARG A 40 -17.79 9.95 -13.90
C ARG A 40 -17.04 11.11 -13.28
N ALA A 41 -17.78 12.19 -13.04
CA ALA A 41 -17.30 13.27 -12.18
C ALA A 41 -17.87 13.08 -10.76
N HIS A 42 -17.01 13.29 -9.75
CA HIS A 42 -17.41 13.40 -8.35
C HIS A 42 -17.15 14.81 -7.84
N PHE A 43 -18.08 15.35 -7.04
CA PHE A 43 -17.95 16.68 -6.47
C PHE A 43 -17.58 16.56 -5.00
N HIS A 44 -16.44 17.11 -4.63
CA HIS A 44 -16.16 17.40 -3.24
C HIS A 44 -16.78 18.75 -2.89
N ALA A 45 -17.97 18.74 -2.29
CA ALA A 45 -18.61 19.93 -1.77
C ALA A 45 -18.04 20.20 -0.37
N ALA A 46 -17.03 21.05 -0.28
CA ALA A 46 -16.65 21.62 1.00
C ALA A 46 -17.81 22.49 1.51
N GLY A 47 -18.74 21.91 2.30
CA GLY A 47 -19.73 22.71 3.04
C GLY A 47 -21.19 22.68 2.58
N VAL A 48 -21.72 21.59 2.04
CA VAL A 48 -23.20 21.48 1.80
C VAL A 48 -23.93 20.92 3.02
N ASP A 49 -23.25 20.39 4.03
CA ASP A 49 -23.84 20.14 5.35
C ASP A 49 -23.15 21.03 6.39
N GLU A 50 -23.68 22.21 6.54
CA GLU A 50 -23.43 23.11 7.67
C GLU A 50 -23.79 22.41 9.00
N PRO A 51 -23.14 22.72 10.14
CA PRO A 51 -23.26 24.04 10.71
C PRO A 51 -22.09 24.53 11.57
N SER A 52 -22.19 25.76 11.87
CA SER A 52 -21.53 26.54 12.90
C SER A 52 -20.21 27.23 12.52
N ARG A 53 -20.39 28.51 12.19
CA ARG A 53 -19.42 29.58 12.36
C ARG A 53 -18.74 29.45 13.71
N GLY A 54 -17.43 29.11 13.72
CA GLY A 54 -16.63 29.19 14.93
C GLY A 54 -15.60 28.11 15.24
N SER A 55 -15.52 27.00 14.47
CA SER A 55 -14.39 26.08 14.65
C SER A 55 -13.37 26.33 13.56
N ALA A 56 -12.13 26.66 13.95
CA ALA A 56 -10.99 26.67 13.05
C ALA A 56 -10.95 25.34 12.28
N ARG A 57 -10.96 25.39 10.95
CA ARG A 57 -10.84 24.21 10.09
C ARG A 57 -9.49 23.56 10.37
N VAL A 58 -9.52 22.39 10.97
CA VAL A 58 -8.31 21.62 11.28
C VAL A 58 -7.65 21.21 9.97
N THR A 59 -6.41 21.61 9.78
CA THR A 59 -5.60 21.26 8.59
C THR A 59 -5.29 19.76 8.55
N TRP A 60 -4.94 19.23 7.38
CA TRP A 60 -4.50 17.83 7.27
C TRP A 60 -3.30 17.53 8.17
N GLY A 61 -2.34 18.46 8.28
CA GLY A 61 -1.19 18.29 9.18
C GLY A 61 -1.61 18.10 10.64
N GLU A 62 -2.54 18.93 11.14
CA GLU A 62 -3.08 18.80 12.50
C GLU A 62 -3.89 17.52 12.71
N ARG A 63 -4.64 17.08 11.66
CA ARG A 63 -5.39 15.81 11.72
C ARG A 63 -4.44 14.61 11.80
N ILE A 64 -3.40 14.60 10.97
CA ILE A 64 -2.37 13.55 10.99
C ILE A 64 -1.64 13.53 12.32
N GLY A 65 -1.21 14.70 12.84
CA GLY A 65 -0.57 14.80 14.15
C GLY A 65 -1.45 14.24 15.27
N ARG A 66 -2.74 14.63 15.31
CA ARG A 66 -3.70 14.05 16.26
C ARG A 66 -3.89 12.55 16.09
N ALA A 67 -3.93 12.07 14.85
CA ALA A 67 -4.09 10.64 14.59
C ALA A 67 -2.89 9.83 15.09
N LEU A 68 -1.67 10.35 14.99
CA LEU A 68 -0.46 9.75 15.57
C LEU A 68 -0.49 9.72 17.10
N GLU A 69 -1.03 10.78 17.74
CA GLU A 69 -1.06 10.91 19.21
C GLU A 69 -2.23 10.17 19.88
N GLN A 70 -3.35 9.92 19.17
CA GLN A 70 -4.63 9.52 19.75
C GLN A 70 -5.20 8.24 19.11
N ASP A 71 -4.37 7.34 18.59
CA ASP A 71 -4.80 6.10 17.91
C ASP A 71 -5.83 6.34 16.79
N GLY A 72 -5.65 7.44 16.06
CA GLY A 72 -6.54 7.83 14.97
C GLY A 72 -6.31 7.06 13.67
N PHE A 73 -5.28 6.21 13.62
CA PHE A 73 -5.05 5.29 12.50
C PHE A 73 -5.65 3.90 12.76
N THR A 74 -5.88 3.17 11.69
CA THR A 74 -6.29 1.77 11.74
C THR A 74 -5.78 1.05 10.49
N LEU A 75 -5.58 -0.25 10.59
CA LEU A 75 -5.15 -1.10 9.49
C LEU A 75 -6.31 -1.99 9.04
N LEU A 76 -6.52 -2.05 7.74
CA LEU A 76 -7.32 -3.09 7.11
C LEU A 76 -6.36 -4.10 6.50
N ALA A 77 -6.74 -5.37 6.52
CA ALA A 77 -5.98 -6.45 5.93
C ALA A 77 -6.67 -6.92 4.64
N GLN A 78 -5.94 -6.96 3.53
CA GLN A 78 -6.41 -7.54 2.29
C GLN A 78 -5.70 -8.87 2.04
N PRO A 79 -6.43 -9.97 1.78
CA PRO A 79 -5.81 -11.27 1.59
C PRO A 79 -4.96 -11.33 0.31
N ILE A 80 -3.81 -11.99 0.43
CA ILE A 80 -2.94 -12.40 -0.66
C ILE A 80 -3.04 -13.93 -0.71
N VAL A 81 -3.63 -14.44 -1.76
CA VAL A 81 -4.03 -15.85 -1.89
C VAL A 81 -3.00 -16.61 -2.70
N ASP A 82 -2.56 -17.76 -2.19
CA ASP A 82 -1.82 -18.75 -2.98
C ASP A 82 -2.74 -19.29 -4.07
N LEU A 83 -2.43 -19.02 -5.34
CA LEU A 83 -3.28 -19.39 -6.48
C LEU A 83 -3.33 -20.90 -6.72
N SER A 84 -2.35 -21.65 -6.22
CA SER A 84 -2.32 -23.12 -6.33
C SER A 84 -3.12 -23.81 -5.23
N ALA A 85 -3.11 -23.26 -4.01
CA ALA A 85 -3.76 -23.85 -2.84
C ALA A 85 -5.16 -23.27 -2.58
N GLY A 86 -5.48 -22.09 -3.12
CA GLY A 86 -6.73 -21.39 -2.85
C GLY A 86 -6.87 -20.91 -1.40
N ALA A 87 -5.76 -20.79 -0.67
CA ALA A 87 -5.72 -20.44 0.74
C ALA A 87 -4.89 -19.17 0.96
N SER A 88 -5.21 -18.43 2.01
CA SER A 88 -4.45 -17.25 2.40
C SER A 88 -4.08 -17.31 3.88
N HIS A 89 -2.78 -17.13 4.14
CA HIS A 89 -2.21 -16.81 5.45
C HIS A 89 -1.37 -15.54 5.38
N GLN A 90 -1.45 -14.83 4.26
CA GLN A 90 -0.70 -13.62 3.96
C GLN A 90 -1.66 -12.48 3.61
N TYR A 91 -1.40 -11.31 4.17
CA TYR A 91 -2.27 -10.15 4.00
C TYR A 91 -1.44 -8.89 3.83
N GLU A 92 -1.88 -7.99 2.96
CA GLU A 92 -1.37 -6.63 2.90
C GLU A 92 -2.12 -5.74 3.89
N LEU A 93 -1.37 -4.98 4.67
CA LEU A 93 -1.90 -3.98 5.60
C LEU A 93 -2.12 -2.66 4.89
N LEU A 94 -3.35 -2.23 4.89
CA LEU A 94 -3.80 -1.00 4.24
C LEU A 94 -4.17 0.03 5.29
N LEU A 95 -3.35 1.07 5.42
CA LEU A 95 -3.55 2.17 6.34
C LEU A 95 -4.87 2.90 6.08
N ARG A 96 -5.58 3.26 7.14
CA ARG A 96 -6.73 4.18 7.14
C ARG A 96 -6.61 5.15 8.29
N MET A 97 -7.10 6.36 8.11
CA MET A 97 -7.23 7.34 9.19
C MET A 97 -8.71 7.48 9.56
N ARG A 98 -9.01 7.52 10.86
CA ARG A 98 -10.38 7.75 11.33
C ARG A 98 -10.71 9.23 11.22
N ASP A 99 -11.87 9.56 10.67
CA ASP A 99 -12.39 10.92 10.70
C ASP A 99 -13.15 11.20 12.01
N GLU A 100 -13.52 12.45 12.22
CA GLU A 100 -14.24 12.90 13.42
C GLU A 100 -15.67 12.28 13.54
N ARG A 101 -16.19 11.69 12.47
CA ARG A 101 -17.50 11.01 12.43
C ARG A 101 -17.38 9.49 12.51
N GLY A 102 -16.17 8.96 12.68
CA GLY A 102 -15.87 7.52 12.73
C GLY A 102 -15.76 6.86 11.36
N GLY A 103 -15.77 7.64 10.28
CA GLY A 103 -15.49 7.15 8.92
C GLY A 103 -14.02 6.85 8.70
N LEU A 104 -13.70 6.10 7.65
CA LEU A 104 -12.34 5.75 7.26
C LEU A 104 -11.88 6.58 6.06
N VAL A 105 -10.77 7.26 6.23
CA VAL A 105 -10.11 8.08 5.21
C VAL A 105 -8.97 7.27 4.60
N SER A 106 -8.94 7.20 3.26
CA SER A 106 -7.89 6.49 2.51
C SER A 106 -6.55 7.25 2.51
N PRO A 107 -5.41 6.55 2.38
CA PRO A 107 -4.08 7.12 2.36
C PRO A 107 -3.88 8.24 1.33
N GLY A 108 -4.41 8.08 0.11
CA GLY A 108 -4.31 9.08 -0.95
C GLY A 108 -4.86 10.47 -0.60
N ALA A 109 -5.66 10.59 0.47
CA ALA A 109 -6.18 11.88 0.91
C ALA A 109 -5.21 12.65 1.82
N PHE A 110 -4.27 11.97 2.47
CA PHE A 110 -3.44 12.58 3.51
C PHE A 110 -1.93 12.28 3.39
N LEU A 111 -1.52 11.19 2.71
CA LEU A 111 -0.10 10.80 2.64
C LEU A 111 0.77 11.87 1.99
N ASP A 112 0.33 12.48 0.90
CA ASP A 112 1.08 13.58 0.27
C ASP A 112 1.32 14.75 1.24
N THR A 113 0.37 15.02 2.13
CA THR A 113 0.54 16.03 3.16
C THR A 113 1.45 15.56 4.28
N ALA A 114 1.38 14.28 4.66
CA ALA A 114 2.30 13.67 5.62
C ALA A 114 3.74 13.72 5.12
N GLU A 115 3.97 13.40 3.85
CA GLU A 115 5.30 13.47 3.22
C GLU A 115 5.85 14.89 3.21
N ARG A 116 5.06 15.88 2.74
CA ARG A 116 5.47 17.29 2.72
C ARG A 116 5.79 17.87 4.10
N ASN A 117 5.12 17.36 5.14
CA ASN A 117 5.31 17.85 6.52
C ASN A 117 6.29 16.96 7.33
N GLY A 118 6.92 15.96 6.72
CA GLY A 118 7.88 15.09 7.40
C GLY A 118 7.25 14.18 8.47
N MET A 119 5.96 13.86 8.35
CA MET A 119 5.22 13.00 9.29
C MET A 119 5.13 11.54 8.82
N VAL A 120 5.49 11.27 7.56
CA VAL A 120 5.32 9.93 6.98
C VAL A 120 6.20 8.88 7.64
N GLN A 121 7.42 9.25 8.10
CA GLN A 121 8.30 8.34 8.84
C GLN A 121 7.65 7.87 10.14
N GLN A 122 6.97 8.78 10.87
CA GLN A 122 6.25 8.43 12.08
C GLN A 122 5.06 7.50 11.80
N ILE A 123 4.38 7.70 10.65
CA ILE A 123 3.31 6.81 10.19
C ILE A 123 3.87 5.42 9.90
N ASP A 124 4.98 5.30 9.17
CA ASP A 124 5.59 4.02 8.82
C ASP A 124 6.11 3.30 10.08
N CYS A 125 6.67 4.03 11.04
CA CYS A 125 7.03 3.51 12.35
C CYS A 125 5.81 2.96 13.12
N TRP A 126 4.70 3.68 13.10
CA TRP A 126 3.45 3.24 13.72
C TRP A 126 2.91 1.99 13.02
N VAL A 127 2.88 1.95 11.69
CA VAL A 127 2.42 0.79 10.91
C VAL A 127 3.27 -0.44 11.21
N ALA A 128 4.60 -0.30 11.23
CA ALA A 128 5.51 -1.41 11.55
C ALA A 128 5.27 -1.95 12.97
N GLY A 129 5.10 -1.08 13.96
CA GLY A 129 4.79 -1.49 15.33
C GLY A 129 3.46 -2.24 15.41
N GLN A 130 2.40 -1.71 14.81
CA GLN A 130 1.08 -2.36 14.77
C GLN A 130 1.11 -3.71 14.03
N ALA A 131 1.85 -3.81 12.91
CA ALA A 131 2.00 -5.07 12.20
C ALA A 131 2.62 -6.16 13.08
N ILE A 132 3.66 -5.82 13.86
CA ILE A 132 4.32 -6.77 14.77
C ILE A 132 3.39 -7.15 15.93
N ASP A 133 2.61 -6.22 16.48
CA ASP A 133 1.62 -6.50 17.52
C ASP A 133 0.52 -7.46 17.01
N LEU A 134 -0.02 -7.22 15.81
CA LEU A 134 -1.00 -8.11 15.17
C LEU A 134 -0.44 -9.54 14.94
N LEU A 135 0.83 -9.65 14.52
CA LEU A 135 1.51 -10.95 14.40
C LEU A 135 1.62 -11.65 15.76
N ALA A 136 1.93 -10.91 16.82
CA ALA A 136 2.04 -11.45 18.16
C ALA A 136 0.69 -11.93 18.72
N GLU A 137 -0.36 -11.15 18.55
CA GLU A 137 -1.73 -11.49 18.92
C GLU A 137 -2.18 -12.78 18.22
N ARG A 138 -2.01 -12.84 16.90
CA ARG A 138 -2.40 -14.03 16.12
C ARG A 138 -1.65 -15.29 16.53
N ARG A 139 -0.35 -15.14 16.79
CA ARG A 139 0.47 -16.26 17.28
C ARG A 139 0.03 -16.75 18.67
N ALA A 140 -0.36 -15.85 19.56
CA ALA A 140 -0.88 -16.22 20.87
C ALA A 140 -2.17 -17.05 20.78
N ASP A 141 -2.99 -16.81 19.73
CA ASP A 141 -4.19 -17.58 19.40
C ASP A 141 -3.90 -18.90 18.66
N GLY A 142 -2.61 -19.23 18.43
CA GLY A 142 -2.18 -20.45 17.75
C GLY A 142 -2.32 -20.39 16.21
N GLY A 143 -2.56 -19.21 15.64
CA GLY A 143 -2.62 -19.01 14.20
C GLY A 143 -1.28 -18.64 13.59
N GLU A 144 -1.12 -18.92 12.30
CA GLU A 144 -0.03 -18.43 11.47
C GLU A 144 -0.52 -17.27 10.61
N LEU A 145 0.28 -16.22 10.54
CA LEU A 145 -0.03 -15.01 9.79
C LEU A 145 1.25 -14.43 9.21
N THR A 146 1.18 -13.94 7.98
CA THR A 146 2.21 -13.14 7.34
C THR A 146 1.61 -11.81 6.93
N LEU A 147 2.26 -10.71 7.27
CA LEU A 147 1.78 -9.36 6.99
C LEU A 147 2.75 -8.63 6.08
N GLN A 148 2.21 -7.94 5.10
CA GLN A 148 2.94 -7.01 4.23
C GLN A 148 2.58 -5.58 4.62
N ALA A 149 3.58 -4.71 4.70
CA ALA A 149 3.44 -3.30 5.05
C ALA A 149 4.17 -2.41 4.04
N ASN A 150 3.46 -1.47 3.48
CA ASN A 150 4.00 -0.46 2.57
C ASN A 150 4.94 0.49 3.29
N LEU A 151 6.03 0.88 2.63
CA LEU A 151 6.96 1.90 3.10
C LEU A 151 7.00 3.10 2.15
N SER A 152 6.92 4.29 2.71
CA SER A 152 7.19 5.51 1.95
C SER A 152 8.64 5.57 1.49
N PRO A 153 8.91 6.11 0.28
CA PRO A 153 10.28 6.39 -0.19
C PRO A 153 11.10 7.23 0.78
N LEU A 154 10.46 8.08 1.58
CA LEU A 154 11.11 8.95 2.57
C LEU A 154 11.58 8.19 3.81
N SER A 155 10.98 7.05 4.13
CA SER A 155 11.35 6.18 5.26
C SER A 155 12.48 5.20 4.91
N ILE A 156 12.85 5.09 3.63
CA ILE A 156 13.96 4.23 3.22
C ILE A 156 15.27 4.73 3.85
N GLY A 157 15.88 3.87 4.69
CA GLY A 157 17.11 4.19 5.42
C GLY A 157 16.88 5.08 6.64
N ASP A 158 15.67 5.12 7.18
CA ASP A 158 15.37 5.73 8.45
C ASP A 158 15.88 4.83 9.60
N PRO A 159 16.82 5.31 10.44
CA PRO A 159 17.33 4.52 11.55
C PRO A 159 16.29 4.29 12.66
N GLU A 160 15.34 5.21 12.84
CA GLU A 160 14.28 5.06 13.83
C GLU A 160 13.35 3.90 13.49
N LEU A 161 12.99 3.74 12.21
CA LEU A 161 12.19 2.60 11.75
C LEU A 161 12.89 1.27 12.01
N LEU A 162 14.19 1.16 11.72
CA LEU A 162 14.97 -0.05 11.99
C LEU A 162 15.06 -0.35 13.49
N GLU A 163 15.23 0.67 14.32
CA GLU A 163 15.27 0.53 15.77
C GLU A 163 13.92 0.03 16.33
N ILE A 164 12.80 0.61 15.85
CA ILE A 164 11.46 0.19 16.25
C ILE A 164 11.22 -1.26 15.83
N VAL A 165 11.48 -1.64 14.58
CA VAL A 165 11.31 -3.01 14.10
C VAL A 165 12.14 -3.98 14.94
N SER A 166 13.43 -3.70 15.16
CA SER A 166 14.31 -4.54 15.96
C SER A 166 13.82 -4.71 17.40
N ARG A 167 13.41 -3.61 18.05
CA ARG A 167 12.92 -3.60 19.43
C ARG A 167 11.63 -4.40 19.55
N GLU A 168 10.66 -4.18 18.67
CA GLU A 168 9.36 -4.83 18.74
C GLU A 168 9.45 -6.33 18.39
N LEU A 169 10.26 -6.73 17.42
CA LEU A 169 10.54 -8.14 17.14
C LEU A 169 11.18 -8.84 18.36
N HIS A 170 12.12 -8.15 19.04
CA HIS A 170 12.73 -8.68 20.25
C HIS A 170 11.72 -8.78 21.40
N ARG A 171 10.83 -7.81 21.57
CA ARG A 171 9.79 -7.81 22.62
C ARG A 171 8.77 -8.93 22.44
N THR A 172 8.31 -9.13 21.19
CA THR A 172 7.19 -10.04 20.89
C THR A 172 7.64 -11.46 20.55
N GLN A 173 8.90 -11.63 20.15
CA GLN A 173 9.45 -12.92 19.69
C GLN A 173 8.65 -13.54 18.53
N VAL A 174 7.99 -12.72 17.71
CA VAL A 174 7.37 -13.20 16.47
C VAL A 174 8.44 -13.57 15.46
N PRO A 175 8.21 -14.57 14.58
CA PRO A 175 9.13 -14.89 13.49
C PRO A 175 9.25 -13.69 12.55
N PRO A 176 10.44 -13.09 12.41
CA PRO A 176 10.60 -11.87 11.61
C PRO A 176 10.30 -12.08 10.13
N GLU A 177 10.42 -13.31 9.63
CA GLU A 177 10.05 -13.72 8.27
C GLU A 177 8.56 -13.57 7.98
N ASN A 178 7.73 -13.41 9.00
CA ASN A 178 6.28 -13.15 8.86
C ASN A 178 5.97 -11.66 8.64
N LEU A 179 6.97 -10.79 8.72
CA LEU A 179 6.84 -9.39 8.37
C LEU A 179 7.57 -9.10 7.04
N ILE A 180 6.82 -8.60 6.07
CA ILE A 180 7.31 -8.25 4.74
C ILE A 180 7.14 -6.74 4.56
N PHE A 181 8.19 -6.04 4.17
CA PHE A 181 8.11 -4.64 3.81
C PHE A 181 8.03 -4.48 2.29
N GLU A 182 7.18 -3.58 1.83
CA GLU A 182 6.99 -3.28 0.40
C GLU A 182 7.60 -1.94 0.04
N MET A 183 8.32 -1.88 -1.07
CA MET A 183 8.79 -0.63 -1.67
C MET A 183 8.48 -0.63 -3.16
N THR A 184 7.97 0.49 -3.66
CA THR A 184 7.71 0.63 -5.08
C THR A 184 9.01 0.63 -5.90
N GLU A 185 8.94 0.13 -7.12
CA GLU A 185 10.04 0.15 -8.08
C GLU A 185 10.63 1.56 -8.22
N THR A 186 9.78 2.57 -8.32
CA THR A 186 10.19 3.98 -8.48
C THR A 186 10.99 4.50 -7.28
N ALA A 187 10.59 4.15 -6.05
CA ALA A 187 11.32 4.51 -4.83
C ALA A 187 12.74 3.98 -4.83
N ILE A 188 12.90 2.72 -5.23
CA ILE A 188 14.19 2.04 -5.31
C ILE A 188 15.09 2.67 -6.37
N VAL A 189 14.53 2.97 -7.56
CA VAL A 189 15.29 3.55 -8.67
C VAL A 189 15.86 4.92 -8.32
N THR A 190 15.12 5.71 -7.55
CA THR A 190 15.51 7.06 -7.15
C THR A 190 16.80 7.06 -6.32
N ASN A 191 17.00 6.06 -5.43
CA ASN A 191 18.23 5.91 -4.67
C ASN A 191 18.55 4.43 -4.38
N LEU A 192 19.01 3.71 -5.40
CA LEU A 192 19.31 2.28 -5.31
C LEU A 192 20.27 1.91 -4.18
N ALA A 193 21.30 2.71 -3.95
CA ALA A 193 22.29 2.42 -2.92
C ALA A 193 21.67 2.45 -1.52
N ARG A 194 20.87 3.47 -1.22
CA ARG A 194 20.17 3.61 0.06
C ARG A 194 19.13 2.51 0.25
N ALA A 195 18.32 2.26 -0.78
CA ALA A 195 17.32 1.19 -0.76
C ALA A 195 17.96 -0.20 -0.55
N SER A 196 19.06 -0.51 -1.26
CA SER A 196 19.76 -1.78 -1.10
C SER A 196 20.42 -1.94 0.28
N HIS A 197 20.87 -0.85 0.90
CA HIS A 197 21.41 -0.90 2.25
C HIS A 197 20.31 -1.17 3.26
N PHE A 198 19.24 -0.41 3.18
CA PHE A 198 18.08 -0.53 4.08
C PHE A 198 17.41 -1.91 3.97
N ALA A 199 17.19 -2.42 2.75
CA ALA A 199 16.65 -3.76 2.56
C ALA A 199 17.55 -4.86 3.14
N ARG A 200 18.89 -4.68 3.09
CA ARG A 200 19.83 -5.60 3.77
C ARG A 200 19.75 -5.52 5.28
N ASP A 201 19.58 -4.32 5.85
CA ASP A 201 19.43 -4.15 7.29
C ASP A 201 18.14 -4.83 7.78
N LEU A 202 17.02 -4.66 7.08
CA LEU A 202 15.76 -5.37 7.36
C LEU A 202 15.93 -6.90 7.23
N SER A 203 16.65 -7.37 6.18
CA SER A 203 16.91 -8.79 5.99
C SER A 203 17.82 -9.37 7.10
N GLN A 204 18.73 -8.57 7.66
CA GLN A 204 19.56 -8.99 8.82
C GLN A 204 18.71 -9.13 10.09
N LEU A 205 17.62 -8.38 10.23
CA LEU A 205 16.63 -8.58 11.26
C LEU A 205 15.75 -9.82 11.02
N GLY A 206 15.85 -10.43 9.83
CA GLY A 206 15.07 -11.59 9.40
C GLY A 206 13.77 -11.25 8.67
N CYS A 207 13.45 -9.97 8.49
CA CYS A 207 12.28 -9.54 7.73
C CYS A 207 12.45 -9.83 6.24
N ARG A 208 11.33 -10.04 5.55
CA ARG A 208 11.28 -10.21 4.10
C ARG A 208 10.96 -8.91 3.39
N PHE A 209 11.12 -8.93 2.07
CA PHE A 209 10.99 -7.74 1.27
C PHE A 209 10.25 -8.00 -0.05
N ALA A 210 9.33 -7.11 -0.42
CA ALA A 210 8.60 -7.15 -1.68
C ALA A 210 8.90 -5.91 -2.53
N LEU A 211 9.06 -6.13 -3.84
CA LEU A 211 9.10 -5.08 -4.86
C LEU A 211 7.69 -4.83 -5.36
N ASP A 212 7.21 -3.62 -5.16
CA ASP A 212 5.85 -3.22 -5.53
C ASP A 212 5.79 -2.46 -6.85
N ASP A 213 4.63 -2.47 -7.52
CA ASP A 213 4.35 -1.83 -8.82
C ASP A 213 5.34 -2.24 -9.92
N PHE A 214 5.79 -3.51 -9.93
CA PHE A 214 6.85 -3.93 -10.83
C PHE A 214 6.36 -4.03 -12.28
N GLY A 215 7.07 -3.29 -13.14
CA GLY A 215 6.83 -3.24 -14.58
C GLY A 215 6.18 -1.95 -15.07
N ALA A 216 5.54 -1.15 -14.19
CA ALA A 216 5.03 0.17 -14.55
C ALA A 216 6.14 1.22 -14.78
N GLY A 217 7.36 0.94 -14.30
CA GLY A 217 8.51 1.84 -14.35
C GLY A 217 9.57 1.48 -15.40
N TYR A 218 10.67 2.22 -15.34
CA TYR A 218 11.84 2.04 -16.23
C TYR A 218 12.97 1.23 -15.59
N SER A 219 12.68 0.26 -14.75
CA SER A 219 13.74 -0.50 -14.08
C SER A 219 14.49 -1.41 -15.04
N SER A 220 15.79 -1.34 -14.93
CA SER A 220 16.68 -2.33 -15.54
C SER A 220 16.75 -3.56 -14.62
N PHE A 221 16.46 -4.75 -15.12
CA PHE A 221 16.62 -6.04 -14.42
C PHE A 221 18.01 -6.20 -13.76
N SER A 222 19.04 -5.48 -14.25
CA SER A 222 20.37 -5.47 -13.63
C SER A 222 20.37 -4.92 -12.19
N ARG A 223 19.40 -4.09 -11.84
CA ARG A 223 19.25 -3.50 -10.49
C ARG A 223 18.66 -4.49 -9.49
N LEU A 224 17.79 -5.40 -9.95
CA LEU A 224 17.22 -6.45 -9.10
C LEU A 224 18.29 -7.31 -8.42
N LYS A 225 19.41 -7.57 -9.08
CA LYS A 225 20.50 -8.36 -8.52
C LYS A 225 21.14 -7.74 -7.26
N GLN A 226 20.92 -6.47 -7.02
CA GLN A 226 21.51 -5.74 -5.89
C GLN A 226 20.61 -5.67 -4.67
N LEU A 227 19.34 -6.08 -4.81
CA LEU A 227 18.31 -6.00 -3.77
C LEU A 227 18.02 -7.39 -3.19
N PRO A 228 17.99 -7.54 -1.88
CA PRO A 228 17.53 -8.75 -1.23
C PRO A 228 15.99 -8.74 -1.13
N PHE A 229 15.29 -9.02 -2.23
CA PHE A 229 13.84 -9.15 -2.22
C PHE A 229 13.42 -10.62 -2.24
N ASP A 230 12.19 -10.89 -1.81
CA ASP A 230 11.57 -12.21 -1.75
C ASP A 230 10.38 -12.31 -2.69
N PHE A 231 9.69 -11.21 -2.93
CA PHE A 231 8.50 -11.12 -3.77
C PHE A 231 8.62 -10.02 -4.81
N ILE A 232 7.98 -10.24 -5.95
CA ILE A 232 7.69 -9.23 -6.96
C ILE A 232 6.17 -9.13 -7.08
N LYS A 233 5.61 -7.94 -6.80
CA LYS A 233 4.22 -7.63 -7.06
C LYS A 233 4.10 -7.10 -8.48
N ILE A 234 3.31 -7.79 -9.29
CA ILE A 234 3.09 -7.47 -10.71
C ILE A 234 2.01 -6.40 -10.77
N ASP A 235 2.35 -5.26 -11.37
CA ASP A 235 1.46 -4.12 -11.49
C ASP A 235 0.09 -4.49 -12.10
N GLY A 236 -0.95 -3.92 -11.52
CA GLY A 236 -2.33 -4.18 -11.92
C GLY A 236 -2.65 -3.83 -13.36
N GLU A 237 -1.91 -2.91 -14.01
CA GLU A 237 -2.12 -2.57 -15.42
C GLU A 237 -1.94 -3.81 -16.33
N PHE A 238 -0.91 -4.62 -16.09
CA PHE A 238 -0.69 -5.87 -16.83
C PHE A 238 -1.73 -6.92 -16.50
N VAL A 239 -2.09 -7.04 -15.22
CA VAL A 239 -3.05 -8.06 -14.74
C VAL A 239 -4.45 -7.78 -15.32
N GLN A 240 -4.91 -6.54 -15.29
CA GLN A 240 -6.20 -6.15 -15.87
C GLN A 240 -6.24 -6.29 -17.40
N GLY A 241 -5.09 -6.09 -18.07
CA GLY A 241 -4.96 -6.23 -19.52
C GLY A 241 -4.84 -7.67 -20.01
N CYS A 242 -4.38 -8.60 -19.17
CA CYS A 242 -3.89 -9.93 -19.61
C CYS A 242 -4.95 -10.79 -20.31
N ARG A 243 -6.25 -10.60 -20.04
CA ARG A 243 -7.33 -11.35 -20.70
C ARG A 243 -7.46 -11.03 -22.19
N THR A 244 -7.21 -9.78 -22.57
CA THR A 244 -7.44 -9.28 -23.94
C THR A 244 -6.16 -8.91 -24.68
N ASN A 245 -5.06 -8.72 -23.99
CA ASN A 245 -3.79 -8.28 -24.53
C ASN A 245 -2.72 -9.37 -24.38
N GLU A 246 -2.27 -9.91 -25.52
CA GLU A 246 -1.22 -10.93 -25.55
C GLU A 246 0.13 -10.40 -25.04
N THR A 247 0.43 -9.12 -25.28
CA THR A 247 1.67 -8.49 -24.80
C THR A 247 1.75 -8.51 -23.28
N ASP A 248 0.64 -8.22 -22.59
CA ASP A 248 0.59 -8.24 -21.12
C ASP A 248 0.84 -9.65 -20.58
N ARG A 249 0.27 -10.67 -21.22
CA ARG A 249 0.58 -12.08 -20.87
C ARG A 249 2.05 -12.42 -21.03
N VAL A 250 2.68 -11.97 -22.12
CA VAL A 250 4.11 -12.19 -22.37
C VAL A 250 4.94 -11.47 -21.28
N LEU A 251 4.56 -10.25 -20.88
CA LEU A 251 5.25 -9.50 -19.84
C LEU A 251 5.10 -10.18 -18.48
N ILE A 252 3.88 -10.59 -18.08
CA ILE A 252 3.65 -11.34 -16.84
C ILE A 252 4.51 -12.60 -16.82
N LYS A 253 4.47 -13.39 -17.92
CA LYS A 253 5.27 -14.61 -18.03
C LYS A 253 6.76 -14.36 -17.88
N ALA A 254 7.28 -13.29 -18.49
CA ALA A 254 8.68 -12.92 -18.39
C ALA A 254 9.06 -12.55 -16.94
N ILE A 255 8.20 -11.81 -16.22
CA ILE A 255 8.41 -11.46 -14.81
C ILE A 255 8.42 -12.74 -13.95
N VAL A 256 7.48 -13.64 -14.16
CA VAL A 256 7.41 -14.94 -13.46
C VAL A 256 8.68 -15.77 -13.68
N ASP A 257 9.14 -15.90 -14.91
CA ASP A 257 10.33 -16.69 -15.24
C ASP A 257 11.61 -16.08 -14.62
N ILE A 258 11.71 -14.77 -14.61
CA ILE A 258 12.83 -14.06 -13.97
C ILE A 258 12.79 -14.27 -12.45
N ALA A 259 11.62 -14.08 -11.81
CA ALA A 259 11.46 -14.30 -10.38
C ALA A 259 11.82 -15.73 -9.99
N ALA A 260 11.29 -16.73 -10.70
CA ALA A 260 11.59 -18.15 -10.49
C ALA A 260 13.08 -18.46 -10.67
N GLY A 261 13.75 -17.90 -11.70
CA GLY A 261 15.18 -18.04 -11.94
C GLY A 261 16.05 -17.44 -10.84
N MET A 262 15.51 -16.51 -10.06
CA MET A 262 16.15 -15.90 -8.89
C MET A 262 15.73 -16.57 -7.57
N GLY A 263 14.86 -17.58 -7.58
CA GLY A 263 14.28 -18.21 -6.39
C GLY A 263 13.32 -17.30 -5.63
N LYS A 264 12.62 -16.40 -6.35
CA LYS A 264 11.67 -15.42 -5.80
C LYS A 264 10.25 -15.78 -6.23
N GLN A 265 9.26 -15.23 -5.52
CA GLN A 265 7.85 -15.45 -5.76
C GLN A 265 7.19 -14.23 -6.38
N THR A 266 6.03 -14.43 -7.03
CA THR A 266 5.28 -13.36 -7.67
C THR A 266 3.89 -13.24 -7.06
N ILE A 267 3.42 -12.00 -6.92
CA ILE A 267 2.06 -11.64 -6.49
C ILE A 267 1.44 -10.82 -7.62
N ALA A 268 0.31 -11.25 -8.18
CA ALA A 268 -0.44 -10.44 -9.14
C ALA A 268 -1.46 -9.57 -8.42
N GLU A 269 -1.48 -8.28 -8.72
CA GLU A 269 -2.41 -7.34 -8.13
C GLU A 269 -3.67 -7.13 -8.99
N PHE A 270 -4.71 -6.52 -8.40
CA PHE A 270 -5.97 -6.21 -9.08
C PHE A 270 -6.64 -7.40 -9.77
N VAL A 271 -6.63 -8.56 -9.13
CA VAL A 271 -7.37 -9.74 -9.60
C VAL A 271 -8.86 -9.51 -9.38
N GLU A 272 -9.63 -9.33 -10.46
CA GLU A 272 -11.03 -8.91 -10.40
C GLU A 272 -12.02 -10.05 -10.71
N ASP A 273 -11.58 -11.17 -11.29
CA ASP A 273 -12.46 -12.29 -11.66
C ASP A 273 -11.72 -13.64 -11.72
N GLU A 274 -12.51 -14.73 -11.73
CA GLU A 274 -12.05 -16.13 -11.77
C GLU A 274 -11.28 -16.48 -13.05
N GLU A 275 -11.64 -15.89 -14.20
CA GLU A 275 -10.96 -16.14 -15.47
C GLU A 275 -9.51 -15.62 -15.41
N THR A 276 -9.33 -14.45 -14.78
CA THR A 276 -8.00 -13.88 -14.51
C THR A 276 -7.19 -14.78 -13.58
N VAL A 277 -7.79 -15.34 -12.50
CA VAL A 277 -7.14 -16.32 -11.62
C VAL A 277 -6.62 -17.52 -12.41
N GLY A 278 -7.48 -18.11 -13.26
CA GLY A 278 -7.09 -19.24 -14.10
C GLY A 278 -5.90 -18.95 -15.00
N LEU A 279 -5.94 -17.80 -15.68
CA LEU A 279 -4.88 -17.37 -16.58
C LEU A 279 -3.56 -17.10 -15.86
N LEU A 280 -3.59 -16.42 -14.70
CA LEU A 280 -2.42 -16.16 -13.86
C LEU A 280 -1.78 -17.46 -13.36
N THR A 281 -2.62 -18.45 -12.99
CA THR A 281 -2.16 -19.77 -12.58
C THR A 281 -1.46 -20.50 -13.72
N GLU A 282 -2.02 -20.46 -14.94
CA GLU A 282 -1.39 -21.02 -16.14
C GLU A 282 -0.06 -20.36 -16.48
N LEU A 283 0.07 -19.04 -16.26
CA LEU A 283 1.31 -18.29 -16.45
C LEU A 283 2.35 -18.59 -15.37
N GLY A 284 1.97 -19.26 -14.26
CA GLY A 284 2.85 -19.65 -13.18
C GLY A 284 3.02 -18.58 -12.09
N VAL A 285 2.09 -17.65 -11.97
CA VAL A 285 2.06 -16.68 -10.84
C VAL A 285 1.77 -17.42 -9.55
N GLY A 286 2.54 -17.14 -8.48
CA GLY A 286 2.41 -17.83 -7.20
C GLY A 286 1.22 -17.35 -6.37
N TYR A 287 1.03 -16.05 -6.29
CA TYR A 287 0.01 -15.43 -5.44
C TYR A 287 -0.81 -14.40 -6.21
N GLY A 288 -2.02 -14.16 -5.74
CA GLY A 288 -2.90 -13.12 -6.26
C GLY A 288 -3.52 -12.28 -5.16
N GLN A 289 -3.79 -11.02 -5.49
CA GLN A 289 -4.48 -10.06 -4.64
C GLN A 289 -5.46 -9.25 -5.49
N GLY A 290 -6.65 -9.02 -4.98
CA GLY A 290 -7.67 -8.26 -5.68
C GLY A 290 -9.06 -8.47 -5.07
N PHE A 291 -10.02 -7.69 -5.53
CA PHE A 291 -11.36 -7.71 -4.94
C PHE A 291 -12.10 -9.03 -5.15
N HIS A 292 -11.75 -9.78 -6.19
CA HIS A 292 -12.29 -11.12 -6.39
C HIS A 292 -11.82 -12.10 -5.30
N LEU A 293 -10.57 -12.00 -4.88
CA LEU A 293 -9.95 -12.85 -3.87
C LEU A 293 -10.26 -12.42 -2.43
N GLY A 294 -10.55 -11.14 -2.22
CA GLY A 294 -10.97 -10.60 -0.94
C GLY A 294 -10.88 -9.08 -0.87
N MET A 295 -11.84 -8.50 -0.17
CA MET A 295 -11.86 -7.07 0.12
C MET A 295 -11.03 -6.75 1.36
N PRO A 296 -10.41 -5.55 1.43
CA PRO A 296 -9.80 -5.09 2.68
C PRO A 296 -10.82 -5.07 3.82
N ALA A 297 -10.50 -5.72 4.92
CA ALA A 297 -11.35 -5.81 6.11
C ALA A 297 -10.49 -5.75 7.38
N PRO A 298 -11.06 -5.42 8.55
CA PRO A 298 -10.34 -5.60 9.82
C PRO A 298 -9.86 -7.06 9.94
N LEU A 299 -8.64 -7.25 10.43
CA LEU A 299 -8.12 -8.57 10.71
C LEU A 299 -8.88 -9.12 11.93
N GLY A 300 -9.66 -10.17 11.71
CA GLY A 300 -10.48 -10.81 12.73
C GLY A 300 -9.70 -11.78 13.61
#